data_d870aee38ee3ae6966c298982ff4c8c0
#
_entry.id   d870aee38ee3ae6966c298982ff4c8c0
#
_cell.length_a   1.000
_cell.length_b   1.000
_cell.length_c   1.000
_cell.angle_alpha   90.00
_cell.angle_beta   90.00
_cell.angle_gamma   90.00
#
_symmetry.space_group_name_H-M   'P 1'
#
loop_
_entity.id
_entity.type
_entity.pdbx_description
1 polymer ?
#
loop_
_entity_poly.entity_id
_entity_poly.type
_entity_poly.pdbx_seq_one_letter_code
_entity_poly.pdbx_strand_id
1 'polypeptide(L)'
;ALKAEKYSETDHSGIYTLDIQPYSYQQEILDKLEAERAVRGHTRNLVVAATGTGKTVISALDYKRFCKQHPGKPCRLLFVAHREEILKQSLYPFRAVLKDANFGELLVGNYKADSIDHLFISIQTFNSQDFTAKTGADFYDYIVVDEFHHAAAPTYQKLLEYYQPQILLGLTATPER
;
A
#
# COMPACT_ATOMS: atom_id res chain seq x y z
N ALA A 1 25.40 9.14 -17.80
CA ALA A 1 24.54 8.93 -16.62
C ALA A 1 23.19 8.37 -17.05
N LEU A 2 22.79 7.28 -16.47
CA LEU A 2 21.46 6.72 -16.69
C LEU A 2 20.42 7.65 -16.09
N LYS A 3 19.46 8.08 -16.89
CA LYS A 3 18.33 8.86 -16.39
C LYS A 3 17.39 7.94 -15.62
N ALA A 4 16.97 8.38 -14.44
CA ALA A 4 15.92 7.71 -13.72
C ALA A 4 14.61 7.79 -14.51
N GLU A 5 13.94 6.66 -14.67
CA GLU A 5 12.70 6.58 -15.42
C GLU A 5 11.52 6.54 -14.45
N LYS A 6 10.43 7.17 -14.85
CA LYS A 6 9.16 7.02 -14.16
C LYS A 6 8.51 5.72 -14.61
N TYR A 7 8.06 4.90 -13.65
CA TYR A 7 7.37 3.67 -13.98
C TYR A 7 6.03 4.00 -14.63
N SER A 8 5.85 3.56 -15.89
CA SER A 8 4.58 3.66 -16.57
C SER A 8 4.20 2.27 -17.09
N GLU A 9 3.03 1.83 -16.74
CA GLU A 9 2.47 0.59 -17.24
C GLU A 9 1.66 0.92 -18.49
N THR A 10 2.17 0.50 -19.63
CA THR A 10 1.47 0.69 -20.90
C THR A 10 0.57 -0.52 -21.16
N ASP A 11 -0.65 -0.25 -21.51
CA ASP A 11 -1.58 -1.18 -22.18
C ASP A 11 -2.53 -2.03 -21.31
N HIS A 12 -3.05 -1.47 -20.22
CA HIS A 12 -4.16 -2.12 -19.51
C HIS A 12 -5.37 -1.20 -19.33
N SER A 13 -5.55 -0.24 -20.24
CA SER A 13 -6.62 0.77 -20.13
C SER A 13 -8.02 0.17 -19.99
N GLY A 14 -8.30 -0.99 -20.58
CA GLY A 14 -9.57 -1.66 -20.46
C GLY A 14 -9.90 -2.20 -19.08
N ILE A 15 -8.87 -2.55 -18.29
CA ILE A 15 -9.06 -3.13 -16.95
C ILE A 15 -9.51 -2.05 -15.95
N TYR A 16 -9.04 -0.82 -16.12
CA TYR A 16 -9.36 0.28 -15.21
C TYR A 16 -10.80 0.79 -15.35
N THR A 17 -11.58 0.27 -16.31
CA THR A 17 -12.99 0.61 -16.47
C THR A 17 -13.93 -0.38 -15.77
N LEU A 18 -13.41 -1.54 -15.35
CA LEU A 18 -14.20 -2.58 -14.71
C LEU A 18 -14.29 -2.37 -13.19
N ASP A 19 -15.45 -2.63 -12.61
CA ASP A 19 -15.59 -2.66 -11.16
C ASP A 19 -15.00 -3.97 -10.62
N ILE A 20 -13.96 -3.85 -9.79
CA ILE A 20 -13.41 -5.00 -9.11
C ILE A 20 -14.27 -5.31 -7.88
N GLN A 21 -14.86 -6.49 -7.88
CA GLN A 21 -15.68 -6.95 -6.76
C GLN A 21 -14.89 -7.96 -5.93
N PRO A 22 -14.97 -7.87 -4.59
CA PRO A 22 -14.27 -8.84 -3.76
C PRO A 22 -14.91 -10.22 -3.85
N TYR A 23 -14.08 -11.25 -3.83
CA TYR A 23 -14.56 -12.60 -3.57
C TYR A 23 -15.14 -12.69 -2.16
N SER A 24 -15.95 -13.70 -1.88
CA SER A 24 -16.62 -13.83 -0.59
C SER A 24 -15.63 -13.83 0.59
N TYR A 25 -14.50 -14.52 0.46
CA TYR A 25 -13.50 -14.55 1.53
C TYR A 25 -12.83 -13.17 1.72
N GLN A 26 -12.66 -12.42 0.64
CA GLN A 26 -12.12 -11.06 0.70
C GLN A 26 -13.11 -10.11 1.37
N GLN A 27 -14.38 -10.22 1.04
CA GLN A 27 -15.42 -9.42 1.66
C GLN A 27 -15.49 -9.69 3.17
N GLU A 28 -15.36 -10.94 3.58
CA GLU A 28 -15.32 -11.31 4.99
C GLU A 28 -14.16 -10.63 5.72
N ILE A 29 -12.97 -10.62 5.11
CA ILE A 29 -11.80 -9.93 5.69
C ILE A 29 -12.05 -8.42 5.77
N LEU A 30 -12.61 -7.82 4.71
CA LEU A 30 -12.93 -6.40 4.69
C LEU A 30 -13.92 -6.02 5.79
N ASP A 31 -14.93 -6.85 6.02
CA ASP A 31 -15.92 -6.62 7.07
C ASP A 31 -15.29 -6.74 8.47
N LYS A 32 -14.39 -7.67 8.66
CA LYS A 32 -13.63 -7.80 9.91
C LYS A 32 -12.74 -6.59 10.17
N LEU A 33 -12.07 -6.08 9.15
CA LEU A 33 -11.26 -4.85 9.28
C LEU A 33 -12.12 -3.68 9.70
N GLU A 34 -13.27 -3.50 9.08
CA GLU A 34 -14.18 -2.42 9.43
C GLU A 34 -14.68 -2.55 10.87
N ALA A 35 -15.06 -3.75 11.28
CA ALA A 35 -15.50 -4.02 12.64
C ALA A 35 -14.41 -3.74 13.67
N GLU A 36 -13.17 -4.15 13.41
CA GLU A 36 -12.04 -3.87 14.30
C GLU A 36 -11.83 -2.36 14.51
N ARG A 37 -12.00 -1.59 13.45
CA ARG A 37 -11.82 -0.14 13.50
C ARG A 37 -13.00 0.58 14.12
N ALA A 38 -14.23 0.26 13.68
CA ALA A 38 -15.43 0.96 14.11
C ALA A 38 -15.85 0.60 15.54
N VAL A 39 -15.72 -0.66 15.91
CA VAL A 39 -16.19 -1.17 17.22
C VAL A 39 -15.08 -1.11 18.27
N ARG A 40 -13.86 -1.53 17.91
CA ARG A 40 -12.74 -1.65 18.86
C ARG A 40 -11.71 -0.53 18.77
N GLY A 41 -11.81 0.34 17.77
CA GLY A 41 -10.86 1.43 17.58
C GLY A 41 -9.46 0.98 17.16
N HIS A 42 -9.31 -0.25 16.68
CA HIS A 42 -8.02 -0.79 16.27
C HIS A 42 -7.70 -0.36 14.84
N THR A 43 -6.79 0.59 14.68
CA THR A 43 -6.39 1.15 13.38
C THR A 43 -5.12 0.54 12.81
N ARG A 44 -4.48 -0.35 13.58
CA ARG A 44 -3.33 -1.14 13.13
C ARG A 44 -3.76 -2.58 13.00
N ASN A 45 -3.78 -3.09 11.78
CA ASN A 45 -4.38 -4.39 11.47
C ASN A 45 -3.41 -5.23 10.65
N LEU A 46 -3.52 -6.55 10.79
CA LEU A 46 -2.74 -7.50 10.03
C LEU A 46 -3.69 -8.39 9.22
N VAL A 47 -3.48 -8.44 7.92
CA VAL A 47 -4.19 -9.36 7.03
C VAL A 47 -3.28 -10.54 6.72
N VAL A 48 -3.72 -11.73 7.12
CA VAL A 48 -3.03 -12.98 6.85
C VAL A 48 -3.83 -13.74 5.79
N ALA A 49 -3.24 -13.95 4.64
CA ALA A 49 -3.90 -14.60 3.52
C ALA A 49 -2.91 -15.45 2.73
N ALA A 50 -3.43 -16.40 1.96
CA ALA A 50 -2.59 -17.22 1.09
C ALA A 50 -1.83 -16.33 0.09
N THR A 51 -0.67 -16.82 -0.38
CA THR A 51 0.17 -16.12 -1.35
C THR A 51 -0.61 -15.81 -2.63
N GLY A 52 -0.25 -14.68 -3.27
CA GLY A 52 -0.85 -14.23 -4.51
C GLY A 52 -1.37 -12.81 -4.42
N THR A 53 -2.08 -12.36 -5.45
CA THR A 53 -2.57 -10.99 -5.55
C THR A 53 -3.77 -10.70 -4.66
N GLY A 54 -4.38 -11.72 -4.07
CA GLY A 54 -5.62 -11.58 -3.28
C GLY A 54 -5.49 -10.62 -2.09
N LYS A 55 -4.38 -10.69 -1.35
CA LYS A 55 -4.15 -9.81 -0.21
C LYS A 55 -3.92 -8.36 -0.63
N THR A 56 -3.26 -8.14 -1.77
CA THR A 56 -3.06 -6.79 -2.30
C THR A 56 -4.38 -6.19 -2.77
N VAL A 57 -5.23 -6.97 -3.42
CA VAL A 57 -6.58 -6.55 -3.80
C VAL A 57 -7.39 -6.17 -2.56
N ILE A 58 -7.30 -6.97 -1.49
CA ILE A 58 -7.96 -6.63 -0.21
C ILE A 58 -7.49 -5.26 0.28
N SER A 59 -6.19 -5.00 0.27
CA SER A 59 -5.66 -3.71 0.72
C SER A 59 -6.14 -2.55 -0.15
N ALA A 60 -6.23 -2.77 -1.47
CA ALA A 60 -6.73 -1.75 -2.41
C ALA A 60 -8.22 -1.46 -2.19
N LEU A 61 -9.03 -2.49 -1.98
CA LEU A 61 -10.46 -2.34 -1.68
C LEU A 61 -10.68 -1.64 -0.33
N ASP A 62 -9.90 -2.00 0.67
CA ASP A 62 -9.96 -1.35 1.98
C ASP A 62 -9.56 0.12 1.90
N TYR A 63 -8.48 0.42 1.16
CA TYR A 63 -8.05 1.79 0.93
C TYR A 63 -9.12 2.59 0.19
N LYS A 64 -9.76 2.01 -0.83
CA LYS A 64 -10.86 2.66 -1.55
C LYS A 64 -12.01 3.02 -0.61
N ARG A 65 -12.37 2.09 0.29
CA ARG A 65 -13.40 2.34 1.31
C ARG A 65 -13.00 3.47 2.23
N PHE A 66 -11.74 3.47 2.68
CA PHE A 66 -11.19 4.53 3.53
C PHE A 66 -11.29 5.90 2.85
N CYS A 67 -10.94 6.00 1.57
CA CYS A 67 -11.05 7.25 0.82
C CYS A 67 -12.49 7.75 0.73
N LYS A 68 -13.44 6.84 0.54
CA LYS A 68 -14.87 7.19 0.49
C LYS A 68 -15.40 7.70 1.82
N GLN A 69 -14.85 7.23 2.92
CA GLN A 69 -15.21 7.68 4.26
C GLN A 69 -14.60 9.04 4.62
N HIS A 70 -13.63 9.50 3.83
CA HIS A 70 -12.94 10.76 4.05
C HIS A 70 -12.99 11.64 2.80
N PRO A 71 -14.19 12.03 2.34
CA PRO A 71 -14.33 12.85 1.13
C PRO A 71 -13.65 14.22 1.33
N GLY A 72 -13.01 14.71 0.28
CA GLY A 72 -12.30 15.99 0.31
C GLY A 72 -10.94 15.95 1.00
N LYS A 73 -10.50 14.79 1.47
CA LYS A 73 -9.18 14.59 2.05
C LYS A 73 -8.22 14.01 1.02
N PRO A 74 -6.93 14.32 1.09
CA PRO A 74 -5.95 13.78 0.13
C PRO A 74 -5.75 12.27 0.23
N CYS A 75 -5.99 11.65 1.36
CA CYS A 75 -5.85 10.22 1.61
C CYS A 75 -4.52 9.68 1.07
N ARG A 76 -3.42 10.23 1.56
CA ARG A 76 -2.08 9.87 1.07
C ARG A 76 -1.73 8.45 1.47
N LEU A 77 -1.25 7.69 0.48
CA LEU A 77 -0.90 6.29 0.63
C LEU A 77 0.61 6.07 0.57
N LEU A 78 1.13 5.32 1.54
CA LEU A 78 2.48 4.78 1.46
C LEU A 78 2.39 3.25 1.44
N PHE A 79 2.88 2.64 0.38
CA PHE A 79 2.95 1.18 0.25
C PHE A 79 4.42 0.77 0.28
N VAL A 80 4.79 -0.03 1.26
CA VAL A 80 6.18 -0.41 1.49
C VAL A 80 6.34 -1.91 1.38
N ALA A 81 7.37 -2.34 0.67
CA ALA A 81 7.75 -3.75 0.56
C ALA A 81 9.27 -3.87 0.51
N HIS A 82 9.75 -5.10 0.65
CA HIS A 82 11.17 -5.40 0.62
C HIS A 82 11.70 -5.56 -0.81
N ARG A 83 10.87 -6.10 -1.73
CA ARG A 83 11.27 -6.45 -3.09
C ARG A 83 10.61 -5.57 -4.14
N GLU A 84 11.41 -5.19 -5.16
CA GLU A 84 10.96 -4.36 -6.27
C GLU A 84 9.78 -4.99 -7.04
N GLU A 85 9.84 -6.31 -7.30
CA GLU A 85 8.78 -6.99 -8.03
C GLU A 85 7.42 -6.89 -7.33
N ILE A 86 7.41 -6.96 -6.01
CA ILE A 86 6.17 -6.84 -5.23
C ILE A 86 5.58 -5.44 -5.39
N LEU A 87 6.41 -4.41 -5.39
CA LEU A 87 5.96 -3.03 -5.57
C LEU A 87 5.35 -2.82 -6.96
N LYS A 88 5.98 -3.33 -7.99
CA LYS A 88 5.46 -3.25 -9.36
C LYS A 88 4.14 -3.99 -9.49
N GLN A 89 4.07 -5.20 -8.96
CA GLN A 89 2.85 -6.00 -8.99
C GLN A 89 1.72 -5.36 -8.18
N SER A 90 2.04 -4.64 -7.12
CA SER A 90 1.05 -4.03 -6.23
C SER A 90 0.42 -2.76 -6.79
N LEU A 91 1.15 -2.01 -7.63
CA LEU A 91 0.57 -0.85 -8.32
C LEU A 91 -0.67 -1.22 -9.11
N TYR A 92 -0.63 -2.36 -9.78
CA TYR A 92 -1.67 -2.81 -10.69
C TYR A 92 -3.03 -3.00 -10.00
N PRO A 93 -3.15 -3.78 -8.91
CA PRO A 93 -4.42 -3.91 -8.21
C PRO A 93 -4.98 -2.58 -7.68
N PHE A 94 -4.12 -1.69 -7.19
CA PHE A 94 -4.58 -0.38 -6.73
C PHE A 94 -5.15 0.45 -7.86
N ARG A 95 -4.47 0.51 -9.00
CA ARG A 95 -4.96 1.23 -10.17
C ARG A 95 -6.26 0.64 -10.69
N ALA A 96 -6.37 -0.68 -10.73
CA ALA A 96 -7.57 -1.38 -11.18
C ALA A 96 -8.76 -1.13 -10.24
N VAL A 97 -8.57 -1.28 -8.94
CA VAL A 97 -9.62 -1.08 -7.93
C VAL A 97 -10.09 0.37 -7.91
N LEU A 98 -9.16 1.32 -8.00
CA LEU A 98 -9.49 2.75 -7.98
C LEU A 98 -9.93 3.27 -9.34
N LYS A 99 -9.85 2.47 -10.39
CA LYS A 99 -10.15 2.86 -11.77
C LYS A 99 -9.34 4.08 -12.22
N ASP A 100 -8.08 4.13 -11.81
CA ASP A 100 -7.17 5.24 -12.11
C ASP A 100 -5.83 4.68 -12.59
N ALA A 101 -5.60 4.73 -13.90
CA ALA A 101 -4.39 4.21 -14.53
C ALA A 101 -3.13 4.99 -14.11
N ASN A 102 -3.28 6.18 -13.55
CA ASN A 102 -2.18 7.03 -13.14
C ASN A 102 -1.98 7.07 -11.63
N PHE A 103 -2.75 6.30 -10.87
CA PHE A 103 -2.64 6.28 -9.42
C PHE A 103 -1.29 5.71 -8.99
N GLY A 104 -0.66 6.41 -8.05
CA GLY A 104 0.55 5.93 -7.40
C GLY A 104 1.80 6.04 -8.26
N GLU A 105 2.92 6.18 -7.58
CA GLU A 105 4.23 6.24 -8.21
C GLU A 105 5.18 5.27 -7.56
N LEU A 106 6.09 4.71 -8.36
CA LEU A 106 7.07 3.74 -7.90
C LEU A 106 8.39 4.44 -7.63
N LEU A 107 8.95 4.24 -6.43
CA LEU A 107 10.26 4.76 -6.05
C LEU A 107 11.13 3.61 -5.57
N VAL A 108 11.84 2.99 -6.48
CA VAL A 108 12.75 1.87 -6.22
C VAL A 108 13.70 1.69 -7.41
N GLY A 109 14.93 1.30 -7.14
CA GLY A 109 15.91 1.08 -8.19
C GLY A 109 16.14 2.34 -9.04
N ASN A 110 15.92 2.23 -10.36
CA ASN A 110 16.08 3.33 -11.32
C ASN A 110 14.83 4.19 -11.49
N TYR A 111 13.74 3.84 -10.86
CA TYR A 111 12.48 4.57 -10.99
C TYR A 111 12.46 5.80 -10.08
N LYS A 112 11.92 6.89 -10.59
CA LYS A 112 11.80 8.15 -9.87
C LYS A 112 10.34 8.56 -9.79
N ALA A 113 9.94 9.08 -8.63
CA ALA A 113 8.60 9.60 -8.43
C ALA A 113 8.59 11.12 -8.55
N ASP A 114 7.60 11.67 -9.28
CA ASP A 114 7.37 13.12 -9.37
C ASP A 114 6.60 13.63 -8.16
N SER A 115 5.77 12.79 -7.57
CA SER A 115 4.99 13.10 -6.38
C SER A 115 5.14 11.97 -5.37
N ILE A 116 5.12 12.34 -4.09
CA ILE A 116 5.19 11.40 -2.97
C ILE A 116 3.83 11.19 -2.29
N ASP A 117 2.75 11.72 -2.86
CA ASP A 117 1.42 11.65 -2.24
C ASP A 117 0.87 10.24 -2.17
N HIS A 118 1.11 9.43 -3.22
CA HIS A 118 0.70 8.02 -3.26
C HIS A 118 1.90 7.22 -3.75
N LEU A 119 2.67 6.68 -2.82
CA LEU A 119 4.01 6.20 -3.12
C LEU A 119 4.16 4.71 -2.82
N PHE A 120 4.72 3.98 -3.78
CA PHE A 120 5.11 2.58 -3.67
C PHE A 120 6.64 2.53 -3.60
N ILE A 121 7.19 2.25 -2.44
CA ILE A 121 8.60 2.41 -2.14
C ILE A 121 9.18 1.16 -1.48
N SER A 122 10.43 0.81 -1.82
CA SER A 122 11.14 -0.23 -1.09
C SER A 122 11.63 0.31 0.26
N ILE A 123 11.70 -0.57 1.26
CA ILE A 123 12.21 -0.16 2.57
C ILE A 123 13.66 0.33 2.49
N GLN A 124 14.46 -0.24 1.59
CA GLN A 124 15.83 0.18 1.38
C GLN A 124 15.90 1.63 0.87
N THR A 125 15.07 1.96 -0.12
CA THR A 125 15.00 3.33 -0.65
C THR A 125 14.46 4.31 0.39
N PHE A 126 13.46 3.89 1.15
CA PHE A 126 12.92 4.68 2.25
C PHE A 126 14.03 5.11 3.22
N ASN A 127 14.86 4.15 3.63
CA ASN A 127 15.94 4.42 4.58
C ASN A 127 17.08 5.22 3.93
N SER A 128 17.46 4.88 2.70
CA SER A 128 18.60 5.55 2.03
C SER A 128 18.32 7.01 1.68
N GLN A 129 17.06 7.35 1.39
CA GLN A 129 16.65 8.72 1.04
C GLN A 129 16.17 9.54 2.23
N ASP A 130 16.23 9.00 3.43
CA ASP A 130 15.84 9.67 4.66
C ASP A 130 14.44 10.29 4.57
N PHE A 131 13.46 9.48 4.26
CA PHE A 131 12.08 9.93 4.00
C PHE A 131 11.44 10.60 5.21
N THR A 132 11.83 10.22 6.43
CA THR A 132 11.29 10.85 7.63
C THR A 132 11.69 12.31 7.74
N ALA A 133 12.84 12.70 7.17
CA ALA A 133 13.25 14.10 7.13
C ALA A 133 12.48 14.94 6.11
N LYS A 134 11.83 14.28 5.14
CA LYS A 134 11.10 14.94 4.05
C LYS A 134 9.61 15.07 4.31
N THR A 135 9.08 14.32 5.26
CA THR A 135 7.63 14.22 5.52
C THR A 135 7.34 14.34 7.01
N GLY A 136 6.19 14.89 7.36
CA GLY A 136 5.71 14.87 8.74
C GLY A 136 5.22 13.49 9.15
N ALA A 137 5.11 13.26 10.45
CA ALA A 137 4.64 11.98 10.99
C ALA A 137 3.22 11.64 10.54
N ASP A 138 2.41 12.65 10.28
CA ASP A 138 1.01 12.53 9.84
C ASP A 138 0.82 12.70 8.33
N PHE A 139 1.91 12.75 7.57
CA PHE A 139 1.84 13.00 6.12
C PHE A 139 1.05 11.91 5.39
N TYR A 140 1.30 10.65 5.71
CA TYR A 140 0.56 9.54 5.11
C TYR A 140 -0.61 9.14 5.99
N ASP A 141 -1.79 9.10 5.38
CA ASP A 141 -3.04 8.74 6.06
C ASP A 141 -3.22 7.24 6.17
N TYR A 142 -2.71 6.51 5.18
CA TYR A 142 -2.88 5.06 5.06
C TYR A 142 -1.53 4.46 4.67
N ILE A 143 -1.01 3.57 5.51
CA ILE A 143 0.27 2.89 5.24
C ILE A 143 0.03 1.39 5.13
N VAL A 144 0.53 0.78 4.06
CA VAL A 144 0.54 -0.66 3.87
C VAL A 144 1.99 -1.15 3.93
N VAL A 145 2.23 -2.17 4.72
CA VAL A 145 3.54 -2.86 4.76
C VAL A 145 3.31 -4.30 4.30
N ASP A 146 3.79 -4.61 3.10
CA ASP A 146 3.72 -5.97 2.57
C ASP A 146 4.87 -6.81 3.12
N GLU A 147 4.68 -8.11 3.17
CA GLU A 147 5.61 -9.03 3.82
C GLU A 147 5.87 -8.61 5.28
N PHE A 148 4.79 -8.35 6.01
CA PHE A 148 4.86 -7.77 7.36
C PHE A 148 5.67 -8.63 8.34
N HIS A 149 5.87 -9.92 8.05
CA HIS A 149 6.74 -10.78 8.85
C HIS A 149 8.19 -10.28 8.93
N HIS A 150 8.62 -9.40 8.01
CA HIS A 150 9.91 -8.72 8.08
C HIS A 150 9.89 -7.45 8.93
N ALA A 151 8.73 -7.00 9.39
CA ALA A 151 8.58 -5.71 10.07
C ALA A 151 9.27 -5.65 11.44
N ALA A 152 9.58 -6.79 12.04
CA ALA A 152 10.36 -6.86 13.27
C ALA A 152 11.85 -6.57 13.03
N ALA A 153 12.31 -6.59 11.78
CA ALA A 153 13.70 -6.30 11.46
C ALA A 153 14.03 -4.82 11.72
N PRO A 154 15.28 -4.51 12.14
CA PRO A 154 15.67 -3.12 12.40
C PRO A 154 15.46 -2.17 11.23
N THR A 155 15.48 -2.68 9.99
CA THR A 155 15.25 -1.88 8.77
C THR A 155 13.88 -1.21 8.73
N TYR A 156 12.86 -1.78 9.39
CA TYR A 156 11.50 -1.22 9.44
C TYR A 156 11.24 -0.35 10.65
N GLN A 157 12.13 -0.35 11.62
CA GLN A 157 11.92 0.32 12.90
C GLN A 157 11.68 1.82 12.73
N LYS A 158 12.49 2.48 11.92
CA LYS A 158 12.40 3.93 11.68
C LYS A 158 11.03 4.31 11.11
N LEU A 159 10.55 3.56 10.13
CA LEU A 159 9.25 3.80 9.51
C LEU A 159 8.11 3.63 10.53
N LEU A 160 8.11 2.50 11.24
CA LEU A 160 7.03 2.14 12.14
C LEU A 160 6.96 3.04 13.39
N GLU A 161 8.09 3.53 13.86
CA GLU A 161 8.14 4.42 15.02
C GLU A 161 7.81 5.87 14.66
N TYR A 162 8.15 6.31 13.46
CA TYR A 162 8.00 7.71 13.06
C TYR A 162 6.57 8.05 12.62
N TYR A 163 6.00 7.26 11.71
CA TYR A 163 4.71 7.61 11.13
C TYR A 163 3.54 7.30 12.05
N GLN A 164 2.55 8.20 12.03
CA GLN A 164 1.30 8.07 12.76
C GLN A 164 0.13 8.19 11.78
N PRO A 165 -0.05 7.16 10.90
CA PRO A 165 -1.15 7.18 9.94
C PRO A 165 -2.49 6.93 10.63
N GLN A 166 -3.58 7.26 9.95
CA GLN A 166 -4.90 6.87 10.42
C GLN A 166 -5.09 5.36 10.37
N ILE A 167 -4.54 4.72 9.32
CA ILE A 167 -4.59 3.26 9.16
C ILE A 167 -3.19 2.73 8.85
N LEU A 168 -2.78 1.71 9.59
CA LEU A 168 -1.61 0.90 9.27
C LEU A 168 -2.07 -0.53 9.01
N LEU A 169 -1.84 -1.02 7.80
CA LEU A 169 -2.23 -2.35 7.39
C LEU A 169 -0.99 -3.17 7.04
N GLY A 170 -0.77 -4.25 7.76
CA GLY A 170 0.24 -5.24 7.42
C GLY A 170 -0.36 -6.35 6.58
N LEU A 171 0.37 -6.79 5.56
CA LEU A 171 0.00 -7.92 4.74
C LEU A 171 1.05 -9.02 4.91
N THR A 172 0.61 -10.23 5.16
CA THR A 172 1.53 -11.37 5.27
C THR A 172 0.89 -12.63 4.69
N ALA A 173 1.73 -13.52 4.16
CA ALA A 173 1.27 -14.80 3.67
C ALA A 173 1.03 -15.76 4.84
N THR A 174 0.08 -16.68 4.65
CA THR A 174 -0.12 -17.77 5.59
C THR A 174 1.15 -18.63 5.60
N PRO A 175 1.71 -18.95 6.78
CA PRO A 175 2.89 -19.82 6.83
C PRO A 175 2.60 -21.16 6.17
N GLU A 176 3.50 -21.60 5.29
CA GLU A 176 3.45 -22.94 4.72
C GLU A 176 3.89 -23.95 5.79
N ARG A 177 3.15 -25.02 5.90
CA ARG A 177 3.49 -26.12 6.79
C ARG A 177 4.23 -27.22 6.03
#